data_3614ac096923b1a80dbe293c41d23c44
#
_entry.id   3614ac096923b1a80dbe293c41d23c44
#
_cell.length_a   1.000
_cell.length_b   1.000
_cell.length_c   1.000
_cell.angle_alpha   90.00
_cell.angle_beta   90.00
_cell.angle_gamma   90.00
#
_symmetry.space_group_name_H-M   'P 1'
#
loop_
_entity.id
_entity.type
_entity.pdbx_description
1 polymer ?
#
loop_
_entity_poly.entity_id
_entity_poly.type
_entity_poly.pdbx_seq_one_letter_code
_entity_poly.pdbx_strand_id
1 'polypeptide(L)'
;MTGQGSADGGRHGEAVPSAEAGSSIRRSALVLTASDRSAAGDREDSAGTAVEERLAGLGFAVERAVVPDEKPRIEAVLREAATRHLLVLTTGGTGLTPRDVTPQATLAVVDYEVPGLAEAMRAEGRRHTPMADLSRAVVGVRGRALIVNLPGSPRGAIESLNAIVPVLDHALETLAGPFDHGSSLGPDAGADTEAARAGAATGEAVSAPARPLPPPSDPAPGDPRVVAEPDEHE
;
A
#
# COMPACT_ATOMS: atom_id res chain seq x y z
N MET A 1 -70.39 -7.56 -52.29
CA MET A 1 -69.30 -6.67 -52.77
C MET A 1 -68.44 -6.44 -51.53
N THR A 2 -67.47 -7.30 -51.27
CA THR A 2 -66.05 -7.29 -51.63
C THR A 2 -65.31 -6.10 -50.97
N GLY A 3 -64.44 -6.42 -50.06
CA GLY A 3 -63.46 -5.54 -49.49
C GLY A 3 -62.56 -6.28 -48.51
N GLN A 4 -61.53 -6.99 -49.05
CA GLN A 4 -60.46 -7.59 -48.31
C GLN A 4 -59.52 -6.49 -47.76
N GLY A 5 -59.16 -6.54 -46.50
CA GLY A 5 -58.15 -5.71 -45.87
C GLY A 5 -57.12 -6.60 -45.16
N SER A 6 -55.96 -6.63 -45.75
CA SER A 6 -54.80 -7.44 -45.37
C SER A 6 -54.27 -7.04 -43.99
N ALA A 7 -54.03 -7.99 -43.11
CA ALA A 7 -53.32 -7.82 -41.84
C ALA A 7 -51.79 -7.86 -42.10
N ASP A 8 -51.15 -6.76 -41.85
CA ASP A 8 -49.70 -6.65 -41.80
C ASP A 8 -49.22 -6.85 -40.35
N GLY A 9 -48.54 -7.95 -40.10
CA GLY A 9 -48.02 -8.32 -38.80
C GLY A 9 -46.66 -7.66 -38.54
N GLY A 10 -46.71 -6.48 -37.90
CA GLY A 10 -45.53 -5.83 -37.36
C GLY A 10 -44.92 -6.66 -36.22
N ARG A 11 -43.80 -7.34 -36.48
CA ARG A 11 -42.95 -7.95 -35.46
C ARG A 11 -42.26 -6.85 -34.72
N HIS A 12 -42.69 -6.59 -33.51
CA HIS A 12 -41.89 -5.83 -32.54
C HIS A 12 -40.65 -6.65 -32.19
N GLY A 13 -39.53 -6.24 -32.75
CA GLY A 13 -38.22 -6.71 -32.29
C GLY A 13 -37.98 -6.16 -30.87
N GLU A 14 -38.12 -7.05 -29.89
CA GLU A 14 -37.64 -6.79 -28.55
C GLU A 14 -36.12 -6.55 -28.64
N ALA A 15 -35.70 -5.31 -28.43
CA ALA A 15 -34.32 -4.95 -28.21
C ALA A 15 -33.85 -5.59 -26.91
N VAL A 16 -33.08 -6.66 -27.03
CA VAL A 16 -32.31 -7.25 -25.91
C VAL A 16 -31.38 -6.15 -25.40
N PRO A 17 -31.48 -5.71 -24.14
CA PRO A 17 -30.50 -4.77 -23.62
C PRO A 17 -29.14 -5.45 -23.61
N SER A 18 -28.22 -4.89 -24.38
CA SER A 18 -26.82 -5.28 -24.39
C SER A 18 -26.28 -5.21 -22.96
N ALA A 19 -25.97 -6.36 -22.40
CA ALA A 19 -25.31 -6.48 -21.11
C ALA A 19 -23.84 -6.06 -21.26
N GLU A 20 -23.60 -4.77 -21.43
CA GLU A 20 -22.32 -4.13 -21.17
C GLU A 20 -22.26 -3.67 -19.71
N ALA A 21 -22.48 -4.58 -18.80
CA ALA A 21 -22.02 -4.43 -17.43
C ALA A 21 -20.57 -4.93 -17.39
N GLY A 22 -19.66 -4.18 -17.98
CA GLY A 22 -18.25 -4.25 -17.59
C GLY A 22 -18.23 -4.08 -16.07
N SER A 23 -17.86 -5.14 -15.35
CA SER A 23 -17.66 -5.12 -13.91
C SER A 23 -16.52 -4.13 -13.63
N SER A 24 -16.85 -2.85 -13.56
CA SER A 24 -15.96 -1.87 -12.98
C SER A 24 -15.85 -2.28 -11.50
N ILE A 25 -14.73 -2.90 -11.15
CA ILE A 25 -14.38 -3.13 -9.74
C ILE A 25 -14.57 -1.78 -9.07
N ARG A 26 -15.61 -1.67 -8.22
CA ARG A 26 -15.85 -0.42 -7.49
C ARG A 26 -14.60 -0.16 -6.71
N ARG A 27 -13.85 0.88 -7.08
CA ARG A 27 -12.66 1.32 -6.35
C ARG A 27 -13.11 1.78 -4.97
N SER A 28 -13.10 0.87 -4.00
CA SER A 28 -13.46 1.19 -2.62
C SER A 28 -12.22 1.23 -1.76
N ALA A 29 -12.16 2.20 -0.86
CA ALA A 29 -11.07 2.36 0.08
C ALA A 29 -11.60 2.63 1.49
N LEU A 30 -10.85 2.19 2.52
CA LEU A 30 -11.04 2.66 3.90
C LEU A 30 -9.90 3.60 4.26
N VAL A 31 -10.22 4.72 4.91
CA VAL A 31 -9.27 5.59 5.61
C VAL A 31 -9.50 5.43 7.11
N LEU A 32 -8.52 4.83 7.79
CA LEU A 32 -8.52 4.59 9.23
C LEU A 32 -7.60 5.60 9.92
N THR A 33 -8.14 6.43 10.79
CA THR A 33 -7.35 7.35 11.62
C THR A 33 -7.09 6.71 12.98
N ALA A 34 -5.80 6.52 13.31
CA ALA A 34 -5.34 6.12 14.63
C ALA A 34 -4.97 7.38 15.42
N SER A 35 -5.78 7.75 16.41
CA SER A 35 -5.58 8.93 17.23
C SER A 35 -6.47 8.90 18.49
N ASP A 36 -5.86 8.86 19.68
CA ASP A 36 -6.59 8.96 20.96
C ASP A 36 -7.47 10.21 21.01
N ARG A 37 -6.92 11.36 20.59
CA ARG A 37 -7.62 12.65 20.66
C ARG A 37 -8.79 12.74 19.68
N SER A 38 -8.62 12.20 18.47
CA SER A 38 -9.72 12.18 17.50
C SER A 38 -10.79 11.18 17.88
N ALA A 39 -10.40 10.03 18.46
CA ALA A 39 -11.35 9.03 18.95
C ALA A 39 -12.17 9.52 20.16
N ALA A 40 -11.59 10.39 20.99
CA ALA A 40 -12.29 11.04 22.12
C ALA A 40 -13.15 12.24 21.66
N GLY A 41 -13.02 12.70 20.41
CA GLY A 41 -13.69 13.91 19.91
C GLY A 41 -13.00 15.23 20.28
N ASP A 42 -11.82 15.18 20.91
CA ASP A 42 -11.06 16.33 21.37
C ASP A 42 -10.30 17.04 20.23
N ARG A 43 -10.22 16.40 19.07
CA ARG A 43 -9.51 16.90 17.90
C ARG A 43 -10.21 16.47 16.62
N GLU A 44 -10.35 17.39 15.69
CA GLU A 44 -10.81 17.09 14.34
C GLU A 44 -9.82 16.21 13.58
N ASP A 45 -10.33 15.22 12.84
CA ASP A 45 -9.53 14.34 11.98
C ASP A 45 -9.26 14.98 10.62
N SER A 46 -8.43 16.02 10.62
CA SER A 46 -8.06 16.75 9.40
C SER A 46 -7.21 15.93 8.43
N ALA A 47 -6.42 14.97 8.94
CA ALA A 47 -5.60 14.10 8.09
C ALA A 47 -6.47 13.10 7.33
N GLY A 48 -7.39 12.41 8.01
CA GLY A 48 -8.32 11.49 7.37
C GLY A 48 -9.21 12.20 6.36
N THR A 49 -9.70 13.42 6.67
CA THR A 49 -10.50 14.23 5.74
C THR A 49 -9.71 14.56 4.46
N ALA A 50 -8.46 15.02 4.59
CA ALA A 50 -7.64 15.34 3.43
C ALA A 50 -7.35 14.11 2.54
N VAL A 51 -7.10 12.94 3.16
CA VAL A 51 -6.87 11.68 2.43
C VAL A 51 -8.15 11.23 1.73
N GLU A 52 -9.31 11.30 2.39
CA GLU A 52 -10.62 11.01 1.78
C GLU A 52 -10.86 11.86 0.54
N GLU A 53 -10.73 13.18 0.65
CA GLU A 53 -10.91 14.11 -0.48
C GLU A 53 -9.96 13.77 -1.64
N ARG A 54 -8.71 13.46 -1.33
CA ARG A 54 -7.73 13.09 -2.35
C ARG A 54 -8.08 11.79 -3.07
N LEU A 55 -8.53 10.77 -2.33
CA LEU A 55 -8.98 9.49 -2.90
C LEU A 55 -10.27 9.64 -3.71
N ALA A 56 -11.22 10.44 -3.23
CA ALA A 56 -12.45 10.74 -3.97
C ALA A 56 -12.12 11.39 -5.32
N GLY A 57 -11.15 12.31 -5.35
CA GLY A 57 -10.63 12.90 -6.59
C GLY A 57 -9.92 11.91 -7.53
N LEU A 58 -9.52 10.73 -7.03
CA LEU A 58 -8.98 9.61 -7.82
C LEU A 58 -10.06 8.58 -8.20
N GLY A 59 -11.33 8.83 -7.86
CA GLY A 59 -12.45 7.97 -8.22
C GLY A 59 -12.73 6.83 -7.24
N PHE A 60 -12.21 6.88 -6.00
CA PHE A 60 -12.53 5.91 -4.95
C PHE A 60 -13.83 6.28 -4.22
N ALA A 61 -14.63 5.26 -3.89
CA ALA A 61 -15.66 5.35 -2.85
C ALA A 61 -14.96 5.11 -1.50
N VAL A 62 -14.95 6.12 -0.64
CA VAL A 62 -14.17 6.10 0.60
C VAL A 62 -15.08 5.92 1.81
N GLU A 63 -14.74 4.95 2.65
CA GLU A 63 -15.27 4.78 4.02
C GLU A 63 -14.23 5.33 5.01
N ARG A 64 -14.68 5.90 6.13
CA ARG A 64 -13.80 6.40 7.18
C ARG A 64 -14.09 5.74 8.52
N ALA A 65 -13.02 5.52 9.28
CA ALA A 65 -13.09 5.08 10.67
C ALA A 65 -12.04 5.80 11.50
N VAL A 66 -12.33 6.00 12.78
CA VAL A 66 -11.40 6.59 13.76
C VAL A 66 -11.33 5.64 14.96
N VAL A 67 -10.12 5.30 15.38
CA VAL A 67 -9.87 4.46 16.56
C VAL A 67 -8.79 5.10 17.44
N PRO A 68 -8.75 4.79 18.75
CA PRO A 68 -7.63 5.18 19.61
C PRO A 68 -6.33 4.50 19.18
N ASP A 69 -5.19 5.03 19.63
CA ASP A 69 -3.84 4.49 19.38
C ASP A 69 -3.64 3.17 20.19
N GLU A 70 -4.48 2.18 19.92
CA GLU A 70 -4.48 0.86 20.53
C GLU A 70 -4.25 -0.22 19.47
N LYS A 71 -3.12 -0.93 19.56
CA LYS A 71 -2.73 -1.95 18.58
C LYS A 71 -3.85 -2.95 18.27
N PRO A 72 -4.55 -3.57 19.27
CA PRO A 72 -5.62 -4.55 18.98
C PRO A 72 -6.81 -3.94 18.24
N ARG A 73 -7.13 -2.67 18.49
CA ARG A 73 -8.23 -1.96 17.81
C ARG A 73 -7.89 -1.70 16.36
N ILE A 74 -6.67 -1.23 16.12
CA ILE A 74 -6.17 -0.99 14.75
C ILE A 74 -6.15 -2.31 13.97
N GLU A 75 -5.60 -3.39 14.56
CA GLU A 75 -5.56 -4.71 13.91
C GLU A 75 -6.95 -5.22 13.53
N ALA A 76 -7.93 -5.10 14.43
CA ALA A 76 -9.29 -5.58 14.20
C ALA A 76 -9.90 -4.88 12.96
N VAL A 77 -9.80 -3.55 12.89
CA VAL A 77 -10.32 -2.78 11.76
C VAL A 77 -9.56 -3.09 10.47
N LEU A 78 -8.22 -3.21 10.51
CA LEU A 78 -7.43 -3.55 9.33
C LEU A 78 -7.80 -4.92 8.77
N ARG A 79 -7.98 -5.94 9.63
CA ARG A 79 -8.40 -7.29 9.21
C ARG A 79 -9.77 -7.29 8.55
N GLU A 80 -10.74 -6.59 9.14
CA GLU A 80 -12.08 -6.47 8.59
C GLU A 80 -12.08 -5.70 7.27
N ALA A 81 -11.44 -4.53 7.23
CA ALA A 81 -11.38 -3.68 6.06
C ALA A 81 -10.75 -4.39 4.85
N ALA A 82 -9.69 -5.18 5.07
CA ALA A 82 -9.03 -5.94 4.00
C ALA A 82 -9.92 -7.00 3.34
N THR A 83 -11.04 -7.37 3.94
CA THR A 83 -12.04 -8.27 3.31
C THR A 83 -13.02 -7.54 2.40
N ARG A 84 -13.16 -6.21 2.54
CA ARG A 84 -14.16 -5.40 1.86
C ARG A 84 -13.58 -4.40 0.86
N HIS A 85 -12.35 -3.96 1.08
CA HIS A 85 -11.68 -2.92 0.30
C HIS A 85 -10.39 -3.44 -0.32
N LEU A 86 -10.08 -2.97 -1.53
CA LEU A 86 -8.80 -3.23 -2.19
C LEU A 86 -7.68 -2.30 -1.67
N LEU A 87 -8.06 -1.17 -1.06
CA LEU A 87 -7.14 -0.18 -0.53
C LEU A 87 -7.54 0.21 0.89
N VAL A 88 -6.61 0.09 1.83
CA VAL A 88 -6.79 0.51 3.22
C VAL A 88 -5.64 1.44 3.57
N LEU A 89 -5.97 2.69 3.90
CA LEU A 89 -4.97 3.67 4.31
C LEU A 89 -5.15 3.97 5.80
N THR A 90 -4.06 4.02 6.54
CA THR A 90 -4.11 4.54 7.91
C THR A 90 -3.49 5.92 7.98
N THR A 91 -3.95 6.77 8.88
CA THR A 91 -3.29 8.04 9.23
C THR A 91 -2.98 8.06 10.72
N GLY A 92 -1.79 8.55 11.08
CA GLY A 92 -1.35 8.67 12.48
C GLY A 92 -0.63 7.43 13.03
N GLY A 93 -0.05 7.58 14.21
CA GLY A 93 0.64 6.52 14.95
C GLY A 93 1.88 5.93 14.26
N THR A 94 2.58 6.69 13.39
CA THR A 94 3.76 6.22 12.62
C THR A 94 5.10 6.78 13.12
N GLY A 95 5.11 7.55 14.20
CA GLY A 95 6.30 8.17 14.78
C GLY A 95 7.05 7.24 15.76
N LEU A 96 7.82 7.86 16.68
CA LEU A 96 8.75 7.17 17.59
C LEU A 96 8.22 7.05 19.03
N THR A 97 7.05 7.60 19.32
CA THR A 97 6.52 7.53 20.70
C THR A 97 5.99 6.14 21.02
N PRO A 98 5.88 5.76 22.30
CA PRO A 98 5.26 4.48 22.69
C PRO A 98 3.80 4.33 22.25
N ARG A 99 3.11 5.44 21.96
CA ARG A 99 1.73 5.45 21.45
C ARG A 99 1.65 5.23 19.94
N ASP A 100 2.73 5.42 19.21
CA ASP A 100 2.79 5.21 17.76
C ASP A 100 2.87 3.72 17.44
N VAL A 101 1.74 3.01 17.44
CA VAL A 101 1.66 1.54 17.29
C VAL A 101 1.10 1.10 15.94
N THR A 102 0.75 2.02 15.04
CA THR A 102 0.16 1.72 13.74
C THR A 102 1.03 0.79 12.88
N PRO A 103 2.36 0.99 12.77
CA PRO A 103 3.21 0.08 12.00
C PRO A 103 3.21 -1.34 12.56
N GLN A 104 3.28 -1.51 13.88
CA GLN A 104 3.25 -2.81 14.53
C GLN A 104 1.90 -3.52 14.37
N ALA A 105 0.80 -2.75 14.37
CA ALA A 105 -0.53 -3.30 14.09
C ALA A 105 -0.63 -3.77 12.63
N THR A 106 -0.10 -2.98 11.69
CA THR A 106 -0.09 -3.33 10.27
C THR A 106 0.75 -4.58 10.00
N LEU A 107 1.97 -4.68 10.56
CA LEU A 107 2.84 -5.85 10.44
C LEU A 107 2.19 -7.13 10.99
N ALA A 108 1.35 -7.03 12.02
CA ALA A 108 0.62 -8.18 12.57
C ALA A 108 -0.58 -8.62 11.71
N VAL A 109 -0.92 -7.85 10.69
CA VAL A 109 -2.09 -8.09 9.82
C VAL A 109 -1.69 -8.49 8.40
N VAL A 110 -0.65 -7.90 7.83
CA VAL A 110 -0.25 -8.15 6.43
C VAL A 110 0.32 -9.56 6.25
N ASP A 111 0.12 -10.13 5.09
CA ASP A 111 0.69 -11.41 4.70
C ASP A 111 2.15 -11.24 4.25
N TYR A 112 2.47 -10.09 3.63
CA TYR A 112 3.83 -9.67 3.24
C TYR A 112 3.91 -8.16 3.07
N GLU A 113 5.13 -7.62 3.15
CA GLU A 113 5.42 -6.20 3.00
C GLU A 113 5.71 -5.81 1.55
N VAL A 114 5.45 -4.53 1.22
CA VAL A 114 5.83 -3.88 -0.05
C VAL A 114 6.74 -2.68 0.28
N PRO A 115 8.00 -2.93 0.67
CA PRO A 115 8.89 -1.89 1.22
C PRO A 115 9.18 -0.76 0.23
N GLY A 116 9.21 -1.03 -1.07
CA GLY A 116 9.46 0.00 -2.09
C GLY A 116 8.45 1.15 -2.08
N LEU A 117 7.18 0.90 -1.74
CA LEU A 117 6.18 1.96 -1.59
C LEU A 117 6.45 2.81 -0.34
N ALA A 118 6.82 2.19 0.77
CA ALA A 118 7.19 2.91 1.99
C ALA A 118 8.47 3.74 1.80
N GLU A 119 9.42 3.26 1.01
CA GLU A 119 10.63 4.00 0.62
C GLU A 119 10.31 5.19 -0.27
N ALA A 120 9.42 5.03 -1.26
CA ALA A 120 8.98 6.11 -2.13
C ALA A 120 8.31 7.24 -1.32
N MET A 121 7.45 6.90 -0.35
CA MET A 121 6.83 7.87 0.55
C MET A 121 7.87 8.63 1.38
N ARG A 122 8.87 7.93 1.97
CA ARG A 122 9.96 8.59 2.71
C ARG A 122 10.84 9.43 1.79
N ALA A 123 11.13 8.97 0.59
CA ALA A 123 11.92 9.71 -0.40
C ALA A 123 11.23 11.05 -0.77
N GLU A 124 9.92 11.03 -1.01
CA GLU A 124 9.16 12.25 -1.25
C GLU A 124 9.15 13.16 -0.02
N GLY A 125 8.87 12.60 1.15
CA GLY A 125 8.88 13.34 2.41
C GLY A 125 10.20 14.07 2.69
N ARG A 126 11.35 13.45 2.38
CA ARG A 126 12.68 14.09 2.51
C ARG A 126 12.86 15.35 1.67
N ARG A 127 12.11 15.51 0.59
CA ARG A 127 12.13 16.73 -0.23
C ARG A 127 11.53 17.93 0.51
N HIS A 128 10.73 17.66 1.52
CA HIS A 128 10.02 18.68 2.31
C HIS A 128 10.60 18.84 3.73
N THR A 129 11.04 17.74 4.33
CA THR A 129 11.61 17.76 5.69
C THR A 129 12.48 16.52 5.96
N PRO A 130 13.64 16.66 6.64
CA PRO A 130 14.45 15.53 7.07
C PRO A 130 13.73 14.64 8.10
N MET A 131 12.68 15.13 8.77
CA MET A 131 11.89 14.36 9.74
C MET A 131 11.13 13.18 9.09
N ALA A 132 11.00 13.16 7.77
CA ALA A 132 10.42 12.04 7.04
C ALA A 132 11.14 10.70 7.30
N ASP A 133 12.44 10.73 7.61
CA ASP A 133 13.23 9.53 7.92
C ASP A 133 12.87 8.91 9.28
N LEU A 134 12.19 9.64 10.16
CA LEU A 134 11.67 9.11 11.42
C LEU A 134 10.36 8.33 11.25
N SER A 135 9.77 8.35 10.05
CA SER A 135 8.55 7.61 9.76
C SER A 135 8.83 6.11 9.71
N ARG A 136 8.16 5.35 10.57
CA ARG A 136 8.16 3.89 10.58
C ARG A 136 7.02 3.30 9.75
N ALA A 137 6.42 4.09 8.85
CA ALA A 137 5.34 3.66 7.98
C ALA A 137 5.67 2.37 7.24
N VAL A 138 4.71 1.47 7.21
CA VAL A 138 4.73 0.18 6.53
C VAL A 138 3.72 0.20 5.40
N VAL A 139 4.03 -0.47 4.30
CA VAL A 139 3.10 -0.86 3.26
C VAL A 139 3.14 -2.37 3.12
N GLY A 140 1.99 -3.01 3.04
CA GLY A 140 1.92 -4.45 2.87
C GLY A 140 0.59 -4.89 2.27
N VAL A 141 0.49 -6.18 1.97
CA VAL A 141 -0.67 -6.80 1.37
C VAL A 141 -1.31 -7.77 2.35
N ARG A 142 -2.64 -7.78 2.40
CA ARG A 142 -3.43 -8.82 3.05
C ARG A 142 -4.49 -9.33 2.09
N GLY A 143 -4.39 -10.60 1.68
CA GLY A 143 -5.24 -11.16 0.64
C GLY A 143 -5.12 -10.37 -0.65
N ARG A 144 -6.15 -9.59 -0.99
CA ARG A 144 -6.18 -8.71 -2.19
C ARG A 144 -6.12 -7.21 -1.83
N ALA A 145 -5.99 -6.87 -0.57
CA ALA A 145 -5.97 -5.49 -0.09
C ALA A 145 -4.54 -4.97 0.08
N LEU A 146 -4.26 -3.81 -0.48
CA LEU A 146 -3.08 -3.02 -0.18
C LEU A 146 -3.34 -2.17 1.08
N ILE A 147 -2.51 -2.34 2.11
CA ILE A 147 -2.57 -1.57 3.36
C ILE A 147 -1.39 -0.62 3.39
N VAL A 148 -1.65 0.68 3.58
CA VAL A 148 -0.63 1.74 3.55
C VAL A 148 -0.71 2.60 4.81
N ASN A 149 0.38 2.75 5.54
CA ASN A 149 0.43 3.68 6.66
C ASN A 149 0.89 5.07 6.18
N LEU A 150 0.10 6.10 6.50
CA LEU A 150 0.40 7.51 6.21
C LEU A 150 0.71 8.27 7.50
N PRO A 151 1.48 9.37 7.43
CA PRO A 151 1.69 10.27 8.57
C PRO A 151 0.39 10.86 9.12
N GLY A 152 0.41 11.24 10.41
CA GLY A 152 -0.74 11.86 11.07
C GLY A 152 -0.95 13.35 10.76
N SER A 153 -0.05 14.02 10.05
CA SER A 153 -0.26 15.39 9.59
C SER A 153 -0.93 15.40 8.22
N PRO A 154 -1.94 16.26 7.97
CA PRO A 154 -2.64 16.33 6.69
C PRO A 154 -1.69 16.49 5.50
N ARG A 155 -0.74 17.42 5.62
CA ARG A 155 0.25 17.66 4.57
C ARG A 155 1.12 16.44 4.30
N GLY A 156 1.71 15.85 5.34
CA GLY A 156 2.57 14.67 5.19
C GLY A 156 1.81 13.45 4.66
N ALA A 157 0.53 13.28 5.04
CA ALA A 157 -0.32 12.22 4.53
C ALA A 157 -0.55 12.37 3.03
N ILE A 158 -0.84 13.58 2.54
CA ILE A 158 -1.06 13.86 1.12
C ILE A 158 0.24 13.74 0.31
N GLU A 159 1.37 14.26 0.82
CA GLU A 159 2.68 14.11 0.18
C GLU A 159 3.04 12.62 0.02
N SER A 160 2.86 11.83 1.07
CA SER A 160 3.11 10.38 1.07
C SER A 160 2.17 9.63 0.10
N LEU A 161 0.88 9.96 0.12
CA LEU A 161 -0.09 9.34 -0.81
C LEU A 161 0.27 9.67 -2.26
N ASN A 162 0.56 10.93 -2.58
CA ASN A 162 0.92 11.34 -3.93
C ASN A 162 2.19 10.67 -4.46
N ALA A 163 3.13 10.31 -3.60
CA ALA A 163 4.33 9.57 -3.98
C ALA A 163 4.04 8.18 -4.57
N ILE A 164 2.94 7.55 -4.15
CA ILE A 164 2.57 6.20 -4.59
C ILE A 164 1.45 6.18 -5.64
N VAL A 165 0.71 7.29 -5.81
CA VAL A 165 -0.36 7.40 -6.82
C VAL A 165 0.06 6.93 -8.22
N PRO A 166 1.26 7.23 -8.74
CA PRO A 166 1.66 6.82 -10.09
C PRO A 166 1.66 5.31 -10.33
N VAL A 167 1.78 4.51 -9.28
CA VAL A 167 1.81 3.03 -9.36
C VAL A 167 0.59 2.38 -8.71
N LEU A 168 -0.28 3.17 -8.07
CA LEU A 168 -1.37 2.66 -7.26
C LEU A 168 -2.37 1.84 -8.08
N ASP A 169 -2.78 2.35 -9.25
CA ASP A 169 -3.73 1.66 -10.12
C ASP A 169 -3.21 0.29 -10.54
N HIS A 170 -1.97 0.24 -11.02
CA HIS A 170 -1.33 -1.03 -11.41
C HIS A 170 -1.21 -2.01 -10.23
N ALA A 171 -0.85 -1.52 -9.04
CA ALA A 171 -0.79 -2.36 -7.84
C ALA A 171 -2.15 -2.97 -7.49
N LEU A 172 -3.21 -2.18 -7.52
CA LEU A 172 -4.56 -2.65 -7.22
C LEU A 172 -5.11 -3.59 -8.29
N GLU A 173 -4.85 -3.34 -9.57
CA GLU A 173 -5.21 -4.24 -10.68
C GLU A 173 -4.50 -5.58 -10.53
N THR A 174 -3.21 -5.57 -10.24
CA THR A 174 -2.43 -6.78 -9.97
C THR A 174 -3.02 -7.59 -8.82
N LEU A 175 -3.41 -6.94 -7.72
CA LEU A 175 -4.02 -7.59 -6.57
C LEU A 175 -5.46 -8.07 -6.84
N ALA A 176 -6.19 -7.40 -7.73
CA ALA A 176 -7.54 -7.81 -8.11
C ALA A 176 -7.56 -9.10 -8.96
N GLY A 177 -6.47 -9.39 -9.74
CA GLY A 177 -6.37 -10.55 -10.64
C GLY A 177 -7.32 -10.49 -11.86
N PRO A 178 -7.19 -11.38 -12.83
CA PRO A 178 -6.44 -12.64 -12.82
C PRO A 178 -4.93 -12.38 -12.85
N PHE A 179 -4.16 -13.22 -12.18
CA PHE A 179 -2.71 -13.07 -11.99
C PHE A 179 -1.88 -13.33 -13.27
N ASP A 180 -2.38 -12.86 -14.43
CA ASP A 180 -1.67 -12.96 -15.70
C ASP A 180 -0.97 -11.62 -16.02
N HIS A 181 0.35 -11.60 -15.82
CA HIS A 181 1.20 -10.46 -16.16
C HIS A 181 1.45 -10.30 -17.67
N GLY A 182 0.61 -10.92 -18.52
CA GLY A 182 0.86 -11.12 -19.94
C GLY A 182 0.42 -10.03 -20.92
N SER A 183 -0.16 -8.89 -20.52
CA SER A 183 -0.85 -8.06 -21.53
C SER A 183 -0.77 -6.53 -21.43
N SER A 184 0.14 -5.95 -20.68
CA SER A 184 0.20 -4.47 -20.60
C SER A 184 1.58 -3.81 -20.86
N LEU A 185 2.53 -4.54 -21.42
CA LEU A 185 3.67 -3.89 -22.07
C LEU A 185 3.32 -3.76 -23.56
N GLY A 186 2.87 -2.58 -23.94
CA GLY A 186 2.66 -2.22 -25.35
C GLY A 186 3.95 -2.46 -26.17
N PRO A 187 3.84 -2.71 -27.49
CA PRO A 187 4.97 -3.07 -28.35
C PRO A 187 5.79 -1.86 -28.79
N ASP A 188 6.26 -1.02 -27.87
CA ASP A 188 7.03 0.17 -28.23
C ASP A 188 8.20 0.47 -27.28
N ALA A 189 9.09 -0.50 -27.10
CA ALA A 189 10.43 -0.24 -26.57
C ALA A 189 11.43 -1.31 -27.04
N GLY A 190 11.48 -1.59 -28.35
CA GLY A 190 12.32 -2.67 -28.87
C GLY A 190 12.74 -2.52 -30.33
N ALA A 191 13.10 -1.33 -30.75
CA ALA A 191 13.72 -1.15 -32.05
C ALA A 191 14.76 -0.04 -31.95
N ASP A 192 15.92 -0.35 -31.38
CA ASP A 192 17.20 0.30 -31.69
C ASP A 192 18.30 -0.23 -30.76
N THR A 193 18.76 -1.48 -30.98
CA THR A 193 20.12 -1.93 -30.56
C THR A 193 20.49 -3.24 -31.25
N GLU A 194 20.51 -3.27 -32.56
CA GLU A 194 21.11 -4.36 -33.33
C GLU A 194 22.47 -3.95 -33.96
N ALA A 195 23.20 -3.03 -33.38
CA ALA A 195 24.48 -2.57 -33.87
C ALA A 195 25.68 -2.74 -32.91
N ALA A 196 25.54 -3.52 -31.82
CA ALA A 196 26.65 -3.72 -30.86
C ALA A 196 26.88 -5.18 -30.45
N ARG A 197 26.67 -6.14 -31.36
CA ARG A 197 27.05 -7.55 -31.14
C ARG A 197 28.01 -8.04 -32.22
N ALA A 198 29.17 -7.43 -32.31
CA ALA A 198 30.32 -8.01 -33.01
C ALA A 198 31.60 -7.58 -32.28
N GLY A 199 32.14 -8.45 -31.46
CA GLY A 199 33.51 -8.33 -30.93
C GLY A 199 33.59 -8.34 -29.42
N ALA A 200 33.72 -9.51 -28.83
CA ALA A 200 34.73 -9.90 -27.85
C ALA A 200 34.38 -11.27 -27.23
N ALA A 201 35.01 -12.28 -27.77
CA ALA A 201 35.10 -13.57 -27.10
C ALA A 201 36.27 -13.52 -26.10
N THR A 202 36.18 -14.41 -25.08
CA THR A 202 37.21 -14.81 -24.13
C THR A 202 37.42 -13.94 -22.88
N GLY A 203 37.04 -14.52 -21.75
CA GLY A 203 37.35 -14.06 -20.41
C GLY A 203 36.60 -14.83 -19.34
N GLU A 204 37.02 -16.05 -19.04
CA GLU A 204 36.60 -16.85 -17.88
C GLU A 204 36.89 -16.07 -16.59
N ALA A 205 35.86 -15.60 -15.91
CA ALA A 205 35.96 -15.08 -14.54
C ALA A 205 35.46 -16.15 -13.56
N VAL A 206 36.40 -16.89 -13.01
CA VAL A 206 36.20 -17.81 -11.86
C VAL A 206 35.76 -16.98 -10.66
N SER A 207 34.52 -17.15 -10.23
CA SER A 207 34.00 -16.57 -8.98
C SER A 207 34.68 -17.25 -7.79
N ALA A 208 35.48 -16.52 -7.03
CA ALA A 208 36.02 -16.99 -5.78
C ALA A 208 34.93 -17.08 -4.70
N PRO A 209 34.90 -18.10 -3.84
CA PRO A 209 33.95 -18.23 -2.76
C PRO A 209 34.13 -17.12 -1.71
N ALA A 210 33.00 -16.58 -1.25
CA ALA A 210 32.97 -15.56 -0.21
C ALA A 210 33.66 -16.05 1.08
N ARG A 211 34.58 -15.25 1.59
CA ARG A 211 35.32 -15.52 2.85
C ARG A 211 34.34 -15.40 4.03
N PRO A 212 34.27 -16.40 4.93
CA PRO A 212 33.41 -16.30 6.11
C PRO A 212 33.87 -15.15 7.03
N LEU A 213 32.91 -14.44 7.59
CA LEU A 213 33.13 -13.39 8.58
C LEU A 213 33.78 -14.00 9.84
N PRO A 214 34.74 -13.34 10.47
CA PRO A 214 35.28 -13.77 11.74
C PRO A 214 34.21 -13.72 12.84
N PRO A 215 34.27 -14.59 13.84
CA PRO A 215 33.38 -14.55 14.99
C PRO A 215 33.52 -13.21 15.73
N PRO A 216 32.45 -12.74 16.42
CA PRO A 216 32.55 -11.54 17.23
C PRO A 216 33.63 -11.72 18.29
N SER A 217 34.51 -10.72 18.45
CA SER A 217 35.53 -10.70 19.51
C SER A 217 34.87 -10.53 20.87
N ASP A 218 35.35 -11.32 21.83
CA ASP A 218 34.90 -11.17 23.22
C ASP A 218 35.20 -9.73 23.73
N PRO A 219 34.28 -9.15 24.51
CA PRO A 219 34.45 -7.81 25.05
C PRO A 219 35.71 -7.79 25.96
N ALA A 220 36.52 -6.76 25.82
CA ALA A 220 37.70 -6.58 26.66
C ALA A 220 37.30 -6.41 28.15
N PRO A 221 38.08 -6.93 29.11
CA PRO A 221 37.79 -6.75 30.52
C PRO A 221 37.81 -5.23 30.84
N GLY A 222 36.67 -4.71 31.33
CA GLY A 222 36.48 -3.29 31.64
C GLY A 222 35.50 -2.55 30.72
N ASP A 223 34.79 -3.23 29.81
CA ASP A 223 33.72 -2.61 28.99
C ASP A 223 32.53 -2.23 29.89
N PRO A 224 32.16 -0.94 30.00
CA PRO A 224 31.07 -0.46 30.86
C PRO A 224 29.67 -0.99 30.49
N ARG A 225 29.54 -1.80 29.43
CA ARG A 225 28.27 -2.44 29.00
C ARG A 225 27.98 -3.73 29.75
N VAL A 226 28.92 -4.26 30.55
CA VAL A 226 28.69 -5.42 31.43
C VAL A 226 28.16 -4.89 32.77
N VAL A 227 26.85 -4.79 32.90
CA VAL A 227 26.19 -4.54 34.20
C VAL A 227 26.24 -5.86 34.96
N ALA A 228 26.92 -5.90 36.10
CA ALA A 228 26.93 -7.03 37.02
C ALA A 228 25.48 -7.27 37.51
N GLU A 229 25.01 -8.50 37.40
CA GLU A 229 23.76 -8.92 38.04
C GLU A 229 23.90 -8.76 39.57
N PRO A 230 22.89 -8.27 40.28
CA PRO A 230 22.92 -8.23 41.75
C PRO A 230 22.85 -9.66 42.30
N ASP A 231 23.79 -10.03 43.14
CA ASP A 231 23.78 -11.24 43.94
C ASP A 231 22.50 -11.27 44.81
N GLU A 232 21.60 -12.19 44.52
CA GLU A 232 20.48 -12.56 45.42
C GLU A 232 21.03 -13.60 46.46
N HIS A 233 21.59 -13.12 47.54
CA HIS A 233 21.75 -13.88 48.79
C HIS A 233 21.70 -12.93 50.00
N GLU A 234 20.52 -12.80 50.61
CA GLU A 234 20.17 -12.97 52.05
C GLU A 234 18.71 -12.64 52.28
#